data_84f62b15029bdab90b9e2e13312091c0
#
_entry.id   84f62b15029bdab90b9e2e13312091c0
#
_cell.length_a   1.000
_cell.length_b   1.000
_cell.length_c   1.000
_cell.angle_alpha   90.00
_cell.angle_beta   90.00
_cell.angle_gamma   90.00
#
_symmetry.space_group_name_H-M   'P 1'
#
loop_
_entity.id
_entity.type
_entity.pdbx_description
1 polymer ?
#
loop_
_entity_poly.entity_id
_entity_poly.type
_entity_poly.pdbx_seq_one_letter_code
_entity_poly.pdbx_strand_id
1 'polypeptide(L)' 'MTMYRKKKQVKLSGILMSPLAIGCSAFIQMQEGNDPIRTTAVKRFIRLPLGMTYIETRNTRYLLRRPGKAAVKGVRV' A
#
# COMPACT_ATOMS: atom_id res chain seq x y z
N MET A 1 -1.71 21.11 -23.53
CA MET A 1 -1.21 20.92 -22.92
C MET A 1 -1.49 20.04 -22.17
N THR A 2 -1.14 19.49 -21.81
CA THR A 2 -1.39 18.70 -21.16
C THR A 2 -0.99 18.66 -20.11
N MET A 3 -1.36 18.50 -19.33
CA MET A 3 -1.09 18.55 -18.34
C MET A 3 -1.08 17.39 -17.67
N TYR A 4 -0.11 16.96 -17.14
CA TYR A 4 -0.07 15.91 -16.38
C TYR A 4 -0.39 16.39 -15.05
N ARG A 5 -1.21 15.72 -14.36
CA ARG A 5 -1.49 15.95 -13.08
C ARG A 5 -0.65 15.06 -12.33
N LYS A 6 0.22 15.44 -11.45
CA LYS A 6 1.00 14.58 -10.69
C LYS A 6 0.13 13.88 -9.71
N LYS A 7 0.22 12.59 -9.60
CA LYS A 7 -0.53 11.86 -8.62
C LYS A 7 0.12 12.03 -7.27
N LYS A 8 -0.71 12.00 -6.23
CA LYS A 8 -0.23 12.09 -4.90
C LYS A 8 0.56 10.84 -4.58
N GLN A 9 1.61 10.95 -3.85
CA GLN A 9 2.40 9.79 -3.45
C GLN A 9 2.32 9.62 -1.96
N VAL A 10 1.98 8.43 -1.53
CA VAL A 10 1.80 8.14 -0.12
C VAL A 10 2.58 6.90 0.26
N LYS A 11 3.33 6.96 1.31
CA LYS A 11 4.05 5.81 1.82
C LYS A 11 3.34 5.32 3.05
N LEU A 12 3.07 4.03 3.08
CA LEU A 12 2.34 3.44 4.20
C LEU A 12 3.08 2.22 4.73
N SER A 13 2.91 1.97 6.00
CA SER A 13 3.41 0.74 6.60
C SER A 13 2.20 -0.02 7.08
N GLY A 14 1.98 -1.17 6.54
CA GLY A 14 0.81 -1.94 6.91
C GLY A 14 0.72 -3.24 6.14
N ILE A 15 -0.39 -3.92 6.31
CA ILE A 15 -0.61 -5.20 5.70
C ILE A 15 -1.89 -5.18 4.90
N LEU A 16 -1.85 -5.79 3.72
CA LEU A 16 -3.04 -5.88 2.92
C LEU A 16 -4.00 -6.84 3.60
N MET A 17 -5.23 -6.45 3.74
CA MET A 17 -6.21 -7.26 4.40
C MET A 17 -6.92 -8.19 3.44
N SER A 18 -6.77 -7.98 2.16
CA SER A 18 -7.35 -8.86 1.16
C SER A 18 -6.48 -8.81 -0.09
N PRO A 19 -6.62 -9.77 -0.97
CA PRO A 19 -5.80 -9.78 -2.18
C PRO A 19 -6.07 -8.56 -3.04
N LEU A 20 -5.05 -8.10 -3.74
CA LEU A 20 -5.21 -6.99 -4.64
C LEU A 20 -5.85 -7.46 -5.92
N ALA A 21 -6.73 -6.65 -6.47
CA ALA A 21 -7.36 -6.95 -7.73
C ALA A 21 -7.64 -5.66 -8.46
N ILE A 22 -7.38 -5.63 -9.74
CA ILE A 22 -7.63 -4.46 -10.55
C ILE A 22 -9.12 -4.18 -10.53
N GLY A 23 -9.47 -2.94 -10.33
CA GLY A 23 -10.88 -2.56 -10.29
C GLY A 23 -11.50 -2.61 -8.93
N CYS A 24 -10.79 -3.13 -7.96
CA CYS A 24 -11.32 -3.23 -6.61
C CYS A 24 -10.51 -2.38 -5.66
N SER A 25 -11.13 -1.94 -4.59
CA SER A 25 -10.41 -1.16 -3.58
C SER A 25 -9.45 -2.06 -2.84
N ALA A 26 -8.38 -1.48 -2.35
CA ALA A 26 -7.45 -2.21 -1.51
C ALA A 26 -7.75 -1.83 -0.08
N PHE A 27 -7.61 -2.79 0.82
CA PHE A 27 -7.84 -2.57 2.23
C PHE A 27 -6.53 -2.81 2.95
N ILE A 28 -6.08 -1.85 3.71
CA ILE A 28 -4.78 -1.92 4.35
C ILE A 28 -4.92 -1.71 5.85
N GLN A 29 -4.40 -2.66 6.60
CA GLN A 29 -4.39 -2.55 8.04
C GLN A 29 -3.10 -1.84 8.41
N MET A 30 -3.21 -0.69 9.04
CA MET A 30 -2.03 0.09 9.36
C MET A 30 -1.26 -0.52 10.52
N GLN A 31 0.02 -0.31 10.47
CA GLN A 31 0.91 -0.91 11.44
C GLN A 31 0.67 -0.50 12.86
N GLU A 32 0.38 0.73 13.08
CA GLU A 32 0.28 1.19 14.43
C GLU A 32 -1.08 1.25 15.02
N GLY A 33 -1.94 0.41 14.60
CA GLY A 33 -3.24 0.38 15.19
C GLY A 33 -4.17 1.48 14.75
N ASN A 34 -3.78 2.21 13.75
CA ASN A 34 -4.68 3.20 13.20
C ASN A 34 -5.78 2.50 12.46
N ASP A 35 -6.82 3.22 12.14
CA ASP A 35 -7.92 2.65 11.39
C ASP A 35 -7.44 2.12 10.05
N PRO A 36 -8.03 1.06 9.57
CA PRO A 36 -7.67 0.55 8.25
C PRO A 36 -7.96 1.57 7.18
N ILE A 37 -7.19 1.51 6.13
CA ILE A 37 -7.37 2.40 5.01
C ILE A 37 -7.99 1.65 3.86
N ARG A 38 -8.98 2.26 3.22
CA ARG A 38 -9.56 1.68 2.04
C ARG A 38 -9.26 2.62 0.90
N THR A 39 -8.66 2.14 -0.15
CA THR A 39 -8.35 2.98 -1.30
C THR A 39 -9.50 3.00 -2.27
N THR A 40 -9.41 3.85 -3.27
CA THR A 40 -10.35 3.76 -4.37
C THR A 40 -9.91 2.57 -5.21
N ALA A 41 -10.59 2.31 -6.29
CA ALA A 41 -10.29 1.13 -7.11
C ALA A 41 -8.86 1.14 -7.61
N VAL A 42 -8.21 0.01 -7.48
CA VAL A 42 -6.83 -0.15 -7.90
C VAL A 42 -6.75 -0.24 -9.42
N LYS A 43 -5.86 0.53 -10.00
CA LYS A 43 -5.66 0.49 -11.44
C LYS A 43 -4.51 -0.40 -11.82
N ARG A 44 -3.52 -0.50 -10.95
CA ARG A 44 -2.43 -1.43 -11.20
C ARG A 44 -1.64 -1.58 -9.93
N PHE A 45 -0.91 -2.66 -9.81
CA PHE A 45 -0.07 -2.87 -8.67
C PHE A 45 1.10 -3.75 -9.06
N ILE A 46 2.18 -3.62 -8.32
CA ILE A 46 3.39 -4.37 -8.58
C ILE A 46 3.99 -4.77 -7.26
N ARG A 47 4.35 -6.04 -7.14
CA ARG A 47 5.01 -6.47 -5.93
C ARG A 47 6.48 -6.24 -6.10
N LEU A 48 7.06 -5.57 -5.15
CA LEU A 48 8.47 -5.21 -5.21
C LEU A 48 9.25 -6.03 -4.22
N PRO A 49 10.57 -6.02 -4.34
CA PRO A 49 11.41 -6.77 -3.41
C PRO A 49 11.25 -6.22 -2.00
N LEU A 50 11.71 -6.97 -1.06
CA LEU A 50 11.77 -6.55 0.33
C LEU A 50 10.41 -6.29 0.95
N GLY A 51 9.42 -7.00 0.49
CA GLY A 51 8.11 -6.89 1.12
C GLY A 51 7.35 -5.62 0.80
N MET A 52 7.72 -4.95 -0.25
CA MET A 52 7.03 -3.73 -0.61
C MET A 52 6.05 -3.98 -1.74
N THR A 53 5.03 -3.18 -1.83
CA THR A 53 4.05 -3.29 -2.89
C THR A 53 3.68 -1.89 -3.36
N TYR A 54 3.69 -1.72 -4.65
CA TYR A 54 3.31 -0.45 -5.25
C TYR A 54 1.86 -0.59 -5.70
N ILE A 55 1.02 0.34 -5.33
CA ILE A 55 -0.38 0.30 -5.70
C ILE A 55 -0.77 1.64 -6.28
N GLU A 56 -1.38 1.61 -7.43
CA GLU A 56 -1.77 2.85 -8.08
C GLU A 56 -3.28 2.89 -8.26
N THR A 57 -3.89 3.97 -7.82
CA THR A 57 -5.31 4.20 -8.05
C THR A 57 -5.38 5.38 -9.00
N ARG A 58 -6.57 5.89 -9.21
CA ARG A 58 -6.74 6.96 -10.15
C ARG A 58 -5.96 8.21 -9.78
N ASN A 59 -5.95 8.59 -8.54
CA ASN A 59 -5.30 9.81 -8.12
C ASN A 59 -4.11 9.66 -7.21
N THR A 60 -3.80 8.48 -6.80
CA THR A 60 -2.78 8.28 -5.78
C THR A 60 -1.90 7.08 -6.08
N ARG A 61 -0.65 7.20 -5.72
CA ARG A 61 0.29 6.09 -5.79
C ARG A 61 0.69 5.78 -4.37
N TYR A 62 0.50 4.52 -3.98
CA TYR A 62 0.85 4.10 -2.63
C TYR A 62 2.06 3.20 -2.68
N LEU A 63 2.98 3.42 -1.78
CA LEU A 63 4.09 2.49 -1.62
C LEU A 63 3.89 1.85 -0.25
N LEU A 64 3.41 0.62 -0.27
CA LEU A 64 3.09 -0.09 0.95
C LEU A 64 4.26 -0.92 1.39
N ARG A 65 4.70 -0.73 2.65
CA ARG A 65 5.78 -1.49 3.17
C ARG A 65 5.26 -2.38 4.23
N ARG A 66 5.65 -3.62 4.22
CA ARG A 66 5.25 -4.53 5.21
C ARG A 66 5.85 -4.11 6.50
N PRO A 67 5.16 -4.14 7.59
CA PRO A 67 5.70 -3.74 8.86
C PRO A 67 6.86 -4.64 9.15
N GLY A 68 7.76 -4.04 9.70
CA GLY A 68 8.89 -4.72 9.79
C GLY A 68 8.96 -5.91 10.49
N LYS A 69 9.88 -6.53 10.16
CA LYS A 69 10.16 -7.55 10.69
C LYS A 69 10.56 -7.13 11.89
N ALA A 70 10.88 -5.95 11.97
CA ALA A 70 11.28 -5.42 13.13
C ALA A 70 10.29 -5.78 14.09
N ALA A 71 9.19 -5.61 13.65
CA ALA A 71 8.18 -5.86 14.53
C ALA A 71 8.22 -7.23 14.89
N VAL A 72 8.69 -7.94 14.10
CA VAL A 72 8.70 -9.25 14.34
C VAL A 72 9.78 -9.67 15.05
N LYS A 73 10.64 -9.12 15.15
CA LYS A 73 11.62 -9.56 15.61
C LYS A 73 11.74 -9.69 16.62
N GLY A 74 11.35 -9.39 16.68
CA GLY A 74 11.34 -9.55 17.53
C GLY A 74 11.60 -10.70 17.76
N VAL A 75 11.61 -11.00 17.54
CA VAL A 75 11.78 -11.89 17.58
C VAL A 75 12.81 -12.40 17.49
N ARG A 76 13.19 -12.16 17.50
CA ARG A 76 13.88 -12.58 17.39
C ARG A 76 14.41 -13.03 17.50
N VAL A 77 14.39 -13.06 17.70
CA VAL A 77 14.60 -13.22 17.66
C VAL A 77 14.76 -13.50 17.79
#